data_dfd785c77315608cb6edbcbcbf27cdc5
#
_entry.id   dfd785c77315608cb6edbcbcbf27cdc5
#
_cell.length_a   1.000
_cell.length_b   1.000
_cell.length_c   1.000
_cell.angle_alpha   90.00
_cell.angle_beta   90.00
_cell.angle_gamma   90.00
#
_symmetry.space_group_name_H-M   'P 1'
#
loop_
_entity.id
_entity.type
_entity.pdbx_description
1 polymer ?
#
loop_
_entity_poly.entity_id
_entity_poly.type
_entity_poly.pdbx_seq_one_letter_code
_entity_poly.pdbx_strand_id
1 'polypeptide(L)'
;DVSIRLGSGESLALVGETGSGKTILAQSVMGVLPGNVRRVGGELSICGKEISGGKQLRAMLGKEIVYIPQNGYEFLNPSRTVRKHLYDSLVRIGVPAGRRDTFACEKLEQAGFPEPKSVMDKYPFQLSGGMAQRVTIALALCSHAKLLIADEPTNGLDEAAKERFMHLLGTLFPEAGKLVITHDISVAAMCDRILVLCRGRSMESGKAADVLTSPYHPYTKALLAALVENGMRQTPVLRKETGLCPFYRRCPQATVQCREALPKQEADSREWWCCMK
;
A
#
# COMPACT_ATOMS: atom_id res chain seq x y z
N ASP A 1 16.86 -4.89 0.55
CA ASP A 1 16.81 -4.53 -0.88
C ASP A 1 15.44 -4.87 -1.45
N VAL A 2 14.71 -3.86 -1.92
CA VAL A 2 13.37 -3.99 -2.50
C VAL A 2 13.34 -3.17 -3.77
N SER A 3 12.96 -3.77 -4.89
CA SER A 3 12.73 -3.10 -6.15
C SER A 3 11.27 -3.23 -6.54
N ILE A 4 10.64 -2.10 -6.90
CA ILE A 4 9.24 -2.04 -7.32
C ILE A 4 9.16 -1.29 -8.64
N ARG A 5 8.41 -1.84 -9.59
CA ARG A 5 7.95 -1.14 -10.78
C ARG A 5 6.42 -1.19 -10.78
N LEU A 6 5.81 -0.05 -11.02
CA LEU A 6 4.36 0.10 -11.00
C LEU A 6 3.95 0.95 -12.20
N GLY A 7 3.15 0.39 -13.08
CA GLY A 7 2.64 1.03 -14.27
C GLY A 7 1.49 1.99 -13.99
N SER A 8 1.16 2.83 -14.97
CA SER A 8 -0.05 3.65 -14.93
C SER A 8 -1.27 2.73 -14.93
N GLY A 9 -2.23 2.98 -14.04
CA GLY A 9 -3.44 2.18 -13.88
C GLY A 9 -3.24 0.84 -13.17
N GLU A 10 -2.00 0.34 -13.07
CA GLU A 10 -1.66 -0.94 -12.45
C GLU A 10 -1.84 -0.92 -10.93
N SER A 11 -2.23 -2.04 -10.36
CA SER A 11 -2.31 -2.28 -8.92
C SER A 11 -1.28 -3.33 -8.48
N LEU A 12 -0.49 -3.00 -7.45
CA LEU A 12 0.48 -3.89 -6.83
C LEU A 12 0.15 -4.08 -5.36
N ALA A 13 -0.16 -5.31 -4.97
CA ALA A 13 -0.27 -5.67 -3.55
C ALA A 13 1.11 -5.86 -2.93
N LEU A 14 1.38 -5.20 -1.82
CA LEU A 14 2.56 -5.42 -0.99
C LEU A 14 2.15 -6.22 0.24
N VAL A 15 2.50 -7.50 0.28
CA VAL A 15 2.09 -8.42 1.34
C VAL A 15 3.26 -8.93 2.17
N GLY A 16 2.98 -9.39 3.37
CA GLY A 16 3.97 -9.97 4.28
C GLY A 16 3.51 -9.88 5.72
N GLU A 17 4.18 -10.60 6.61
CA GLU A 17 3.89 -10.58 8.05
C GLU A 17 4.02 -9.16 8.65
N THR A 18 3.39 -8.96 9.80
CA THR A 18 3.60 -7.73 10.60
C THR A 18 5.08 -7.56 10.91
N GLY A 19 5.59 -6.34 10.75
CA GLY A 19 7.03 -6.05 10.91
C GLY A 19 7.89 -6.43 9.71
N SER A 20 7.32 -6.85 8.58
CA SER A 20 8.10 -7.14 7.35
C SER A 20 8.68 -5.89 6.67
N GLY A 21 8.25 -4.68 7.07
CA GLY A 21 8.76 -3.41 6.56
C GLY A 21 7.88 -2.72 5.51
N LYS A 22 6.64 -3.19 5.28
CA LYS A 22 5.70 -2.62 4.29
C LYS A 22 5.46 -1.12 4.47
N THR A 23 5.06 -0.72 5.67
CA THR A 23 4.78 0.68 6.01
C THR A 23 6.04 1.55 5.92
N ILE A 24 7.20 1.05 6.35
CA ILE A 24 8.47 1.77 6.23
C ILE A 24 8.84 2.00 4.75
N LEU A 25 8.59 1.01 3.90
CA LEU A 25 8.80 1.14 2.45
C LEU A 25 7.89 2.23 1.86
N ALA A 26 6.60 2.23 2.20
CA ALA A 26 5.65 3.27 1.78
C ALA A 26 6.08 4.66 2.28
N GLN A 27 6.46 4.79 3.55
CA GLN A 27 6.96 6.04 4.13
C GLN A 27 8.25 6.52 3.45
N SER A 28 9.12 5.60 3.03
CA SER A 28 10.32 5.93 2.26
C SER A 28 9.97 6.52 0.89
N VAL A 29 9.00 5.92 0.19
CA VAL A 29 8.50 6.42 -1.11
C VAL A 29 7.83 7.78 -0.96
N MET A 30 7.13 8.01 0.14
CA MET A 30 6.50 9.31 0.45
C MET A 30 7.48 10.37 0.97
N GLY A 31 8.69 9.99 1.38
CA GLY A 31 9.67 10.91 1.99
C GLY A 31 9.30 11.35 3.40
N VAL A 32 8.54 10.53 4.15
CA VAL A 32 8.04 10.81 5.51
C VAL A 32 8.53 9.76 6.52
N LEU A 33 9.77 9.32 6.37
CA LEU A 33 10.37 8.36 7.30
C LEU A 33 10.41 8.92 8.73
N PRO A 34 10.23 8.06 9.76
CA PRO A 34 10.46 8.43 11.16
C PRO A 34 11.87 8.97 11.38
N GLY A 35 12.03 9.86 12.35
CA GLY A 35 13.31 10.55 12.58
C GLY A 35 14.51 9.65 12.92
N ASN A 36 14.25 8.43 13.39
CA ASN A 36 15.25 7.40 13.67
C ASN A 36 15.55 6.48 12.49
N VAL A 37 14.89 6.69 11.34
CA VAL A 37 15.06 5.90 10.11
C VAL A 37 15.48 6.80 8.96
N ARG A 38 16.48 6.37 8.20
CA ARG A 38 16.94 7.10 7.02
C ARG A 38 17.10 6.17 5.82
N ARG A 39 16.86 6.70 4.63
CA ARG A 39 17.21 6.04 3.37
C ARG A 39 18.72 6.07 3.19
N VAL A 40 19.34 4.91 3.02
CA VAL A 40 20.80 4.76 2.86
C VAL A 40 21.21 4.72 1.38
N GLY A 41 20.28 4.33 0.50
CA GLY A 41 20.58 4.18 -0.92
C GLY A 41 19.34 3.83 -1.73
N GLY A 42 19.55 3.47 -2.99
CA GLY A 42 18.54 3.13 -3.97
C GLY A 42 18.06 4.34 -4.79
N GLU A 43 17.36 4.07 -5.86
CA GLU A 43 16.81 5.04 -6.80
C GLU A 43 15.28 5.08 -6.67
N LEU A 44 14.70 6.23 -6.89
CA LEU A 44 13.26 6.42 -6.95
C LEU A 44 12.94 7.31 -8.14
N SER A 45 12.08 6.85 -9.02
CA SER A 45 11.54 7.65 -10.10
C SER A 45 10.02 7.62 -10.09
N ILE A 46 9.40 8.74 -10.42
CA ILE A 46 7.95 8.88 -10.55
C ILE A 46 7.67 9.57 -11.88
N CYS A 47 6.86 8.95 -12.74
CA CYS A 47 6.58 9.41 -14.10
C CYS A 47 7.87 9.69 -14.90
N GLY A 48 8.87 8.81 -14.79
CA GLY A 48 10.16 8.93 -15.48
C GLY A 48 11.10 10.01 -14.94
N LYS A 49 10.71 10.72 -13.88
CA LYS A 49 11.56 11.73 -13.23
C LYS A 49 12.25 11.11 -12.02
N GLU A 50 13.57 11.16 -12.01
CA GLU A 50 14.36 10.75 -10.84
C GLU A 50 14.14 11.71 -9.67
N ILE A 51 13.96 11.13 -8.48
CA ILE A 51 13.69 11.86 -7.24
C ILE A 51 14.92 11.75 -6.33
N SER A 52 15.67 12.85 -6.24
CA SER A 52 16.94 12.89 -5.52
C SER A 52 16.83 13.18 -4.03
N GLY A 53 15.65 13.55 -3.50
CA GLY A 53 15.56 13.89 -2.08
C GLY A 53 14.16 14.04 -1.48
N GLY A 54 14.09 13.98 -0.16
CA GLY A 54 12.85 14.06 0.61
C GLY A 54 12.09 15.40 0.48
N LYS A 55 12.77 16.51 0.16
CA LYS A 55 12.12 17.80 -0.11
C LYS A 55 11.27 17.74 -1.38
N GLN A 56 11.79 17.07 -2.42
CA GLN A 56 11.07 16.87 -3.68
C GLN A 56 9.86 15.96 -3.49
N LEU A 57 10.02 14.85 -2.75
CA LEU A 57 8.91 13.95 -2.40
C LEU A 57 7.80 14.68 -1.65
N ARG A 58 8.16 15.47 -0.63
CA ARG A 58 7.17 16.24 0.14
C ARG A 58 6.41 17.26 -0.72
N ALA A 59 7.02 17.80 -1.75
CA ALA A 59 6.36 18.70 -2.69
C ALA A 59 5.32 17.96 -3.56
N MET A 60 5.53 16.67 -3.83
CA MET A 60 4.62 15.80 -4.60
C MET A 60 3.47 15.24 -3.76
N LEU A 61 3.62 15.13 -2.43
CA LEU A 61 2.58 14.62 -1.54
C LEU A 61 1.31 15.49 -1.62
N GLY A 62 0.15 14.83 -1.75
CA GLY A 62 -1.15 15.47 -1.92
C GLY A 62 -1.34 16.15 -3.27
N LYS A 63 -0.42 15.94 -4.22
CA LYS A 63 -0.54 16.36 -5.62
C LYS A 63 -0.45 15.15 -6.56
N GLU A 64 0.72 14.55 -6.65
CA GLU A 64 1.03 13.42 -7.54
C GLU A 64 1.13 12.10 -6.75
N ILE A 65 1.49 12.17 -5.47
CA ILE A 65 1.50 11.04 -4.53
C ILE A 65 0.40 11.26 -3.51
N VAL A 66 -0.53 10.34 -3.41
CA VAL A 66 -1.60 10.36 -2.41
C VAL A 66 -1.56 9.12 -1.53
N TYR A 67 -2.02 9.29 -0.30
CA TYR A 67 -2.00 8.25 0.71
C TYR A 67 -3.39 8.07 1.31
N ILE A 68 -3.87 6.83 1.32
CA ILE A 68 -5.08 6.40 2.03
C ILE A 68 -4.61 5.58 3.23
N PRO A 69 -4.80 6.08 4.46
CA PRO A 69 -4.36 5.41 5.68
C PRO A 69 -5.27 4.26 6.07
N GLN A 70 -4.76 3.38 6.92
CA GLN A 70 -5.51 2.31 7.57
C GLN A 70 -6.67 2.86 8.42
N ASN A 71 -6.42 3.94 9.16
CA ASN A 71 -7.40 4.57 10.01
C ASN A 71 -7.65 6.03 9.57
N GLY A 72 -8.82 6.28 8.97
CA GLY A 72 -9.20 7.61 8.53
C GLY A 72 -9.25 8.66 9.65
N TYR A 73 -9.61 8.25 10.87
CA TYR A 73 -9.67 9.19 12.01
C TYR A 73 -8.28 9.72 12.41
N GLU A 74 -7.28 8.86 12.46
CA GLU A 74 -5.92 9.24 12.84
C GLU A 74 -5.25 10.16 11.81
N PHE A 75 -5.72 10.09 10.59
CA PHE A 75 -5.21 10.93 9.50
C PHE A 75 -5.80 12.34 9.53
N LEU A 76 -7.04 12.49 10.01
CA LEU A 76 -7.75 13.75 10.03
C LEU A 76 -7.39 14.54 11.31
N ASN A 77 -7.09 15.83 11.15
CA ASN A 77 -6.88 16.71 12.31
C ASN A 77 -8.21 16.91 13.07
N PRO A 78 -8.33 16.47 14.34
CA PRO A 78 -9.58 16.50 15.09
C PRO A 78 -10.13 17.91 15.34
N SER A 79 -9.30 18.95 15.26
CA SER A 79 -9.70 20.36 15.45
C SER A 79 -10.15 21.06 14.17
N ARG A 80 -10.21 20.35 13.05
CA ARG A 80 -10.58 20.91 11.74
C ARG A 80 -11.79 20.20 11.18
N THR A 81 -12.70 20.94 10.55
CA THR A 81 -13.84 20.35 9.84
C THR A 81 -13.40 19.66 8.55
N VAL A 82 -14.24 18.77 8.02
CA VAL A 82 -14.06 18.13 6.71
C VAL A 82 -13.83 19.17 5.61
N ARG A 83 -14.60 20.27 5.61
CA ARG A 83 -14.44 21.41 4.70
C ARG A 83 -13.01 21.95 4.71
N LYS A 84 -12.46 22.21 5.89
CA LYS A 84 -11.09 22.75 6.00
C LYS A 84 -10.04 21.80 5.47
N HIS A 85 -10.18 20.50 5.69
CA HIS A 85 -9.27 19.49 5.12
C HIS A 85 -9.33 19.49 3.59
N LEU A 86 -10.53 19.45 2.99
CA LEU A 86 -10.71 19.49 1.55
C LEU A 86 -10.16 20.79 0.94
N TYR A 87 -10.42 21.93 1.61
CA TYR A 87 -9.92 23.22 1.12
C TYR A 87 -8.40 23.28 1.10
N ASP A 88 -7.72 22.76 2.12
CA ASP A 88 -6.25 22.72 2.12
C ASP A 88 -5.71 21.90 0.94
N SER A 89 -6.35 20.77 0.63
CA SER A 89 -5.99 19.95 -0.52
C SER A 89 -6.25 20.67 -1.84
N LEU A 90 -7.39 21.33 -1.98
CA LEU A 90 -7.77 22.11 -3.17
C LEU A 90 -6.87 23.34 -3.39
N VAL A 91 -6.47 24.01 -2.30
CA VAL A 91 -5.47 25.10 -2.35
C VAL A 91 -4.14 24.59 -2.89
N ARG A 92 -3.73 23.42 -2.43
CA ARG A 92 -2.46 22.80 -2.82
C ARG A 92 -2.35 22.53 -4.33
N ILE A 93 -3.48 22.23 -4.97
CA ILE A 93 -3.58 22.03 -6.44
C ILE A 93 -4.01 23.29 -7.20
N GLY A 94 -4.13 24.44 -6.52
CA GLY A 94 -4.37 25.74 -7.15
C GLY A 94 -5.83 26.09 -7.42
N VAL A 95 -6.82 25.40 -6.80
CA VAL A 95 -8.25 25.72 -7.00
C VAL A 95 -8.59 27.09 -6.42
N PRO A 96 -9.16 28.03 -7.20
CA PRO A 96 -9.55 29.35 -6.74
C PRO A 96 -10.61 29.30 -5.62
N ALA A 97 -10.56 30.26 -4.70
CA ALA A 97 -11.42 30.30 -3.52
C ALA A 97 -12.92 30.13 -3.84
N GLY A 98 -13.41 30.85 -4.84
CA GLY A 98 -14.84 30.83 -5.22
C GLY A 98 -15.32 29.50 -5.84
N ARG A 99 -14.43 28.55 -6.13
CA ARG A 99 -14.78 27.24 -6.70
C ARG A 99 -14.60 26.08 -5.72
N ARG A 100 -14.00 26.33 -4.54
CA ARG A 100 -13.62 25.23 -3.61
C ARG A 100 -14.81 24.50 -3.05
N ASP A 101 -15.93 25.20 -2.75
CA ASP A 101 -17.14 24.53 -2.25
C ASP A 101 -17.71 23.54 -3.28
N THR A 102 -17.81 23.98 -4.54
CA THR A 102 -18.30 23.12 -5.62
C THR A 102 -17.42 21.90 -5.79
N PHE A 103 -16.09 22.09 -5.89
CA PHE A 103 -15.13 20.99 -6.03
C PHE A 103 -15.15 20.05 -4.82
N ALA A 104 -15.24 20.59 -3.59
CA ALA A 104 -15.30 19.78 -2.37
C ALA A 104 -16.57 18.90 -2.36
N CYS A 105 -17.73 19.46 -2.74
CA CYS A 105 -18.96 18.69 -2.85
C CYS A 105 -18.83 17.59 -3.91
N GLU A 106 -18.35 17.87 -5.10
CA GLU A 106 -18.13 16.89 -6.16
C GLU A 106 -17.22 15.73 -5.68
N LYS A 107 -16.14 16.03 -4.94
CA LYS A 107 -15.23 14.98 -4.44
C LYS A 107 -15.87 14.14 -3.33
N LEU A 108 -16.68 14.72 -2.48
CA LEU A 108 -17.47 13.99 -1.49
C LEU A 108 -18.54 13.11 -2.16
N GLU A 109 -19.24 13.60 -3.18
CA GLU A 109 -20.20 12.80 -3.96
C GLU A 109 -19.52 11.59 -4.60
N GLN A 110 -18.39 11.81 -5.27
CA GLN A 110 -17.57 10.74 -5.86
C GLN A 110 -17.10 9.72 -4.82
N ALA A 111 -16.82 10.16 -3.59
CA ALA A 111 -16.45 9.29 -2.47
C ALA A 111 -17.66 8.61 -1.79
N GLY A 112 -18.89 8.81 -2.32
CA GLY A 112 -20.10 8.12 -1.87
C GLY A 112 -20.89 8.85 -0.77
N PHE A 113 -20.82 10.19 -0.68
CA PHE A 113 -21.68 11.00 0.16
C PHE A 113 -22.83 11.60 -0.66
N PRO A 114 -24.07 11.11 -0.52
CA PRO A 114 -25.21 11.63 -1.28
C PRO A 114 -25.58 13.08 -0.92
N GLU A 115 -25.26 13.50 0.30
CA GLU A 115 -25.47 14.84 0.81
C GLU A 115 -24.15 15.48 1.29
N PRO A 116 -23.28 15.93 0.39
CA PRO A 116 -21.92 16.40 0.73
C PRO A 116 -21.92 17.54 1.75
N LYS A 117 -22.86 18.50 1.61
CA LYS A 117 -22.97 19.65 2.48
C LYS A 117 -23.20 19.28 3.95
N SER A 118 -23.95 18.20 4.20
CA SER A 118 -24.22 17.71 5.55
C SER A 118 -22.97 17.20 6.28
N VAL A 119 -21.91 16.88 5.52
CA VAL A 119 -20.65 16.32 6.04
C VAL A 119 -19.56 17.38 6.14
N MET A 120 -19.58 18.40 5.29
CA MET A 120 -18.52 19.41 5.19
C MET A 120 -18.23 20.13 6.51
N ASP A 121 -19.25 20.42 7.31
CA ASP A 121 -19.10 21.18 8.55
C ASP A 121 -18.87 20.28 9.78
N LYS A 122 -18.87 18.95 9.60
CA LYS A 122 -18.56 17.98 10.66
C LYS A 122 -17.07 17.97 10.98
N TYR A 123 -16.77 17.71 12.25
CA TYR A 123 -15.44 17.37 12.72
C TYR A 123 -15.21 15.86 12.62
N PRO A 124 -13.96 15.39 12.58
CA PRO A 124 -13.66 13.94 12.50
C PRO A 124 -14.41 13.11 13.54
N PHE A 125 -14.46 13.52 14.81
CA PHE A 125 -15.14 12.80 15.88
C PHE A 125 -16.67 12.67 15.70
N GLN A 126 -17.26 13.39 14.76
CA GLN A 126 -18.70 13.32 14.40
C GLN A 126 -18.96 12.37 13.21
N LEU A 127 -17.92 11.74 12.67
CA LEU A 127 -18.02 10.80 11.56
C LEU A 127 -18.09 9.37 12.10
N SER A 128 -18.68 8.45 11.36
CA SER A 128 -18.45 7.01 11.57
C SER A 128 -17.12 6.59 10.93
N GLY A 129 -16.59 5.41 11.27
CA GLY A 129 -15.34 4.89 10.68
C GLY A 129 -15.37 4.85 9.15
N GLY A 130 -16.47 4.34 8.59
CA GLY A 130 -16.67 4.33 7.14
C GLY A 130 -16.80 5.73 6.53
N MET A 131 -17.38 6.70 7.25
CA MET A 131 -17.42 8.09 6.80
C MET A 131 -16.03 8.71 6.82
N ALA A 132 -15.25 8.51 7.88
CA ALA A 132 -13.87 9.01 7.95
C ALA A 132 -13.01 8.46 6.81
N GLN A 133 -13.15 7.17 6.49
CA GLN A 133 -12.45 6.54 5.37
C GLN A 133 -12.88 7.15 4.02
N ARG A 134 -14.17 7.36 3.77
CA ARG A 134 -14.65 8.04 2.55
C ARG A 134 -14.16 9.49 2.46
N VAL A 135 -14.02 10.20 3.57
CA VAL A 135 -13.41 11.54 3.59
C VAL A 135 -11.95 11.47 3.15
N THR A 136 -11.17 10.47 3.57
CA THR A 136 -9.78 10.32 3.09
C THR A 136 -9.71 10.03 1.59
N ILE A 137 -10.68 9.27 1.04
CA ILE A 137 -10.80 9.10 -0.42
C ILE A 137 -11.12 10.44 -1.11
N ALA A 138 -12.07 11.23 -0.57
CA ALA A 138 -12.40 12.54 -1.12
C ALA A 138 -11.18 13.48 -1.10
N LEU A 139 -10.36 13.43 -0.05
CA LEU A 139 -9.09 14.15 0.02
C LEU A 139 -8.09 13.70 -1.04
N ALA A 140 -7.99 12.40 -1.27
CA ALA A 140 -7.15 11.84 -2.32
C ALA A 140 -7.63 12.28 -3.72
N LEU A 141 -8.94 12.37 -3.94
CA LEU A 141 -9.54 12.89 -5.18
C LEU A 141 -9.30 14.38 -5.41
N CYS A 142 -8.95 15.15 -4.38
CA CYS A 142 -8.49 16.52 -4.49
C CYS A 142 -7.00 16.58 -4.94
N SER A 143 -6.60 15.77 -5.92
CA SER A 143 -5.22 15.67 -6.38
C SER A 143 -5.15 15.27 -7.85
N HIS A 144 -3.95 15.27 -8.41
CA HIS A 144 -3.63 14.69 -9.72
C HIS A 144 -2.78 13.42 -9.52
N ALA A 145 -3.30 12.48 -8.74
CA ALA A 145 -2.58 11.31 -8.31
C ALA A 145 -1.98 10.53 -9.49
N LYS A 146 -0.66 10.32 -9.45
CA LYS A 146 0.09 9.40 -10.31
C LYS A 146 0.47 8.14 -9.55
N LEU A 147 0.59 8.26 -8.23
CA LEU A 147 0.81 7.15 -7.31
C LEU A 147 -0.18 7.25 -6.14
N LEU A 148 -1.00 6.23 -5.98
CA LEU A 148 -1.86 6.02 -4.83
C LEU A 148 -1.23 4.96 -3.93
N ILE A 149 -1.00 5.28 -2.67
CA ILE A 149 -0.56 4.32 -1.65
C ILE A 149 -1.73 4.13 -0.68
N ALA A 150 -2.22 2.90 -0.56
CA ALA A 150 -3.28 2.52 0.36
C ALA A 150 -2.73 1.53 1.39
N ASP A 151 -2.68 1.94 2.66
CA ASP A 151 -2.12 1.14 3.75
C ASP A 151 -3.25 0.49 4.55
N GLU A 152 -3.39 -0.84 4.42
CA GLU A 152 -4.45 -1.66 5.04
C GLU A 152 -5.87 -1.07 4.85
N PRO A 153 -6.24 -0.65 3.64
CA PRO A 153 -7.40 0.24 3.45
C PRO A 153 -8.75 -0.46 3.68
N THR A 154 -8.75 -1.78 3.77
CA THR A 154 -9.95 -2.63 3.91
C THR A 154 -10.02 -3.32 5.27
N ASN A 155 -9.16 -2.94 6.21
CA ASN A 155 -9.16 -3.55 7.53
C ASN A 155 -10.51 -3.35 8.25
N GLY A 156 -11.08 -4.45 8.76
CA GLY A 156 -12.37 -4.45 9.45
C GLY A 156 -13.60 -4.43 8.52
N LEU A 157 -13.42 -4.55 7.21
CA LEU A 157 -14.51 -4.69 6.24
C LEU A 157 -14.83 -6.18 5.98
N ASP A 158 -16.10 -6.46 5.69
CA ASP A 158 -16.51 -7.76 5.14
C ASP A 158 -16.06 -7.91 3.68
N GLU A 159 -16.08 -9.14 3.13
CA GLU A 159 -15.58 -9.43 1.78
C GLU A 159 -16.27 -8.59 0.70
N ALA A 160 -17.59 -8.43 0.77
CA ALA A 160 -18.33 -7.64 -0.20
C ALA A 160 -17.98 -6.14 -0.13
N ALA A 161 -17.67 -5.62 1.06
CA ALA A 161 -17.22 -4.25 1.24
C ALA A 161 -15.77 -4.06 0.74
N LYS A 162 -14.90 -5.06 0.92
CA LYS A 162 -13.52 -5.05 0.36
C LYS A 162 -13.56 -4.97 -1.16
N GLU A 163 -14.34 -5.83 -1.81
CA GLU A 163 -14.52 -5.82 -3.27
C GLU A 163 -15.01 -4.46 -3.78
N ARG A 164 -16.08 -3.93 -3.16
CA ARG A 164 -16.60 -2.60 -3.51
C ARG A 164 -15.56 -1.50 -3.35
N PHE A 165 -14.76 -1.57 -2.29
CA PHE A 165 -13.70 -0.59 -2.02
C PHE A 165 -12.59 -0.66 -3.06
N MET A 166 -12.10 -1.85 -3.40
CA MET A 166 -11.06 -2.05 -4.41
C MET A 166 -11.54 -1.62 -5.79
N HIS A 167 -12.77 -1.96 -6.16
CA HIS A 167 -13.39 -1.50 -7.40
C HIS A 167 -13.53 0.03 -7.44
N LEU A 168 -13.93 0.66 -6.32
CA LEU A 168 -14.03 2.11 -6.20
C LEU A 168 -12.66 2.78 -6.43
N LEU A 169 -11.58 2.26 -5.84
CA LEU A 169 -10.24 2.79 -6.08
C LEU A 169 -9.82 2.68 -7.56
N GLY A 170 -10.15 1.56 -8.21
CA GLY A 170 -9.90 1.38 -9.64
C GLY A 170 -10.63 2.40 -10.50
N THR A 171 -11.91 2.66 -10.19
CA THR A 171 -12.78 3.59 -10.92
C THR A 171 -12.37 5.05 -10.70
N LEU A 172 -12.04 5.43 -9.46
CA LEU A 172 -11.73 6.81 -9.10
C LEU A 172 -10.30 7.23 -9.48
N PHE A 173 -9.39 6.28 -9.60
CA PHE A 173 -7.98 6.52 -9.93
C PHE A 173 -7.51 5.64 -11.10
N PRO A 174 -8.13 5.75 -12.30
CA PRO A 174 -7.89 4.83 -13.41
C PRO A 174 -6.45 4.90 -13.94
N GLU A 175 -5.81 6.08 -13.88
CA GLU A 175 -4.45 6.28 -14.39
C GLU A 175 -3.36 6.20 -13.32
N ALA A 176 -3.72 6.24 -12.03
CA ALA A 176 -2.73 6.17 -10.97
C ALA A 176 -2.23 4.73 -10.79
N GLY A 177 -0.91 4.56 -10.64
CA GLY A 177 -0.36 3.33 -10.10
C GLY A 177 -0.79 3.18 -8.65
N LYS A 178 -1.32 2.01 -8.27
CA LYS A 178 -1.89 1.73 -6.94
C LYS A 178 -1.00 0.76 -6.17
N LEU A 179 -0.32 1.23 -5.13
CA LEU A 179 0.42 0.40 -4.17
C LEU A 179 -0.51 0.10 -2.99
N VAL A 180 -1.02 -1.12 -2.92
CA VAL A 180 -1.93 -1.59 -1.86
C VAL A 180 -1.13 -2.41 -0.86
N ILE A 181 -0.95 -1.88 0.35
CA ILE A 181 -0.30 -2.59 1.44
C ILE A 181 -1.38 -3.35 2.19
N THR A 182 -1.22 -4.66 2.31
CA THR A 182 -2.19 -5.47 3.03
C THR A 182 -1.57 -6.77 3.57
N HIS A 183 -2.14 -7.30 4.62
CA HIS A 183 -1.91 -8.67 5.09
C HIS A 183 -3.05 -9.60 4.65
N ASP A 184 -4.09 -9.06 4.04
CA ASP A 184 -5.25 -9.78 3.56
C ASP A 184 -5.02 -10.30 2.14
N ILE A 185 -5.01 -11.61 2.00
CA ILE A 185 -4.75 -12.27 0.71
C ILE A 185 -5.94 -12.12 -0.25
N SER A 186 -7.18 -12.00 0.25
CA SER A 186 -8.35 -11.74 -0.60
C SER A 186 -8.21 -10.40 -1.32
N VAL A 187 -7.76 -9.37 -0.62
CA VAL A 187 -7.46 -8.05 -1.18
C VAL A 187 -6.27 -8.10 -2.15
N ALA A 188 -5.22 -8.84 -1.79
CA ALA A 188 -4.06 -9.01 -2.66
C ALA A 188 -4.42 -9.71 -3.98
N ALA A 189 -5.38 -10.65 -3.95
CA ALA A 189 -5.87 -11.35 -5.14
C ALA A 189 -6.65 -10.43 -6.11
N MET A 190 -7.18 -9.31 -5.64
CA MET A 190 -7.85 -8.31 -6.46
C MET A 190 -6.88 -7.36 -7.19
N CYS A 191 -5.59 -7.42 -6.86
CA CYS A 191 -4.56 -6.61 -7.52
C CYS A 191 -3.99 -7.33 -8.75
N ASP A 192 -3.44 -6.57 -9.71
CA ASP A 192 -2.81 -7.13 -10.92
C ASP A 192 -1.55 -7.91 -10.57
N ARG A 193 -0.75 -7.36 -9.65
CA ARG A 193 0.51 -7.97 -9.21
C ARG A 193 0.62 -7.99 -7.69
N ILE A 194 1.53 -8.84 -7.23
CA ILE A 194 1.88 -8.98 -5.82
C ILE A 194 3.40 -8.94 -5.64
N LEU A 195 3.84 -8.34 -4.55
CA LEU A 195 5.19 -8.42 -4.02
C LEU A 195 5.13 -8.92 -2.57
N VAL A 196 5.74 -10.05 -2.33
CA VAL A 196 5.83 -10.67 -1.00
C VAL A 196 7.09 -10.20 -0.31
N LEU A 197 6.94 -9.56 0.86
CA LEU A 197 8.02 -8.95 1.64
C LEU A 197 8.25 -9.70 2.95
N CYS A 198 9.50 -10.04 3.24
CA CYS A 198 9.92 -10.62 4.51
C CYS A 198 11.13 -9.85 5.08
N ARG A 199 10.95 -9.24 6.26
CA ARG A 199 12.02 -8.50 6.96
C ARG A 199 12.82 -7.54 6.08
N GLY A 200 12.10 -6.73 5.29
CA GLY A 200 12.70 -5.72 4.42
C GLY A 200 13.32 -6.26 3.12
N ARG A 201 13.08 -7.51 2.76
CA ARG A 201 13.55 -8.12 1.51
C ARG A 201 12.40 -8.66 0.69
N SER A 202 12.52 -8.52 -0.62
CA SER A 202 11.62 -9.19 -1.59
C SER A 202 11.85 -10.69 -1.55
N MET A 203 10.76 -11.45 -1.50
CA MET A 203 10.80 -12.91 -1.51
C MET A 203 10.25 -13.47 -2.82
N GLU A 204 9.15 -12.93 -3.29
CA GLU A 204 8.50 -13.34 -4.54
C GLU A 204 7.67 -12.20 -5.11
N SER A 205 7.66 -12.04 -6.43
CA SER A 205 6.84 -11.06 -7.15
C SER A 205 6.35 -11.62 -8.47
N GLY A 206 5.14 -11.24 -8.88
CA GLY A 206 4.55 -11.66 -10.15
C GLY A 206 3.10 -11.21 -10.27
N LYS A 207 2.36 -11.78 -11.23
CA LYS A 207 0.91 -11.62 -11.30
C LYS A 207 0.29 -12.20 -10.03
N ALA A 208 -0.67 -11.50 -9.43
CA ALA A 208 -1.26 -11.92 -8.16
C ALA A 208 -1.87 -13.33 -8.26
N ALA A 209 -2.65 -13.60 -9.29
CA ALA A 209 -3.26 -14.91 -9.52
C ALA A 209 -2.22 -16.04 -9.54
N ASP A 210 -1.09 -15.85 -10.24
CA ASP A 210 -0.06 -16.90 -10.39
C ASP A 210 0.69 -17.16 -9.08
N VAL A 211 1.09 -16.10 -8.37
CA VAL A 211 1.84 -16.21 -7.11
C VAL A 211 0.97 -16.82 -6.02
N LEU A 212 -0.32 -16.49 -5.97
CA LEU A 212 -1.23 -16.98 -4.94
C LEU A 212 -1.67 -18.43 -5.18
N THR A 213 -1.77 -18.88 -6.43
CA THR A 213 -2.16 -20.27 -6.74
C THR A 213 -0.99 -21.23 -6.74
N SER A 214 0.19 -20.81 -7.21
CA SER A 214 1.37 -21.67 -7.35
C SER A 214 2.65 -20.94 -6.92
N PRO A 215 2.82 -20.63 -5.62
CA PRO A 215 3.99 -19.91 -5.14
C PRO A 215 5.29 -20.70 -5.31
N TYR A 216 6.35 -20.01 -5.69
CA TYR A 216 7.67 -20.61 -5.80
C TYR A 216 8.46 -20.55 -4.49
N HIS A 217 8.45 -19.39 -3.84
CA HIS A 217 9.26 -19.20 -2.63
C HIS A 217 8.65 -19.91 -1.41
N PRO A 218 9.44 -20.66 -0.60
CA PRO A 218 8.94 -21.35 0.60
C PRO A 218 8.27 -20.43 1.62
N TYR A 219 8.65 -19.16 1.70
CA TYR A 219 7.99 -18.18 2.56
C TYR A 219 6.58 -17.86 2.09
N THR A 220 6.37 -17.68 0.78
CA THR A 220 5.04 -17.44 0.20
C THR A 220 4.13 -18.64 0.47
N LYS A 221 4.64 -19.87 0.27
CA LYS A 221 3.92 -21.11 0.63
C LYS A 221 3.51 -21.13 2.10
N ALA A 222 4.44 -20.77 2.99
CA ALA A 222 4.19 -20.73 4.43
C ALA A 222 3.17 -19.64 4.81
N LEU A 223 3.24 -18.47 4.16
CA LEU A 223 2.30 -17.37 4.37
C LEU A 223 0.87 -17.79 3.98
N LEU A 224 0.70 -18.41 2.82
CA LEU A 224 -0.60 -18.92 2.36
C LEU A 224 -1.11 -20.08 3.24
N ALA A 225 -0.22 -20.99 3.68
CA ALA A 225 -0.61 -22.09 4.55
C ALA A 225 -1.06 -21.62 5.95
N ALA A 226 -0.66 -20.42 6.38
CA ALA A 226 -1.07 -19.85 7.67
C ALA A 226 -2.48 -19.21 7.63
N LEU A 227 -3.11 -19.10 6.47
CA LEU A 227 -4.47 -18.60 6.35
C LEU A 227 -5.48 -19.55 7.00
N VAL A 228 -6.58 -18.98 7.50
CA VAL A 228 -7.69 -19.74 8.11
C VAL A 228 -8.24 -20.78 7.14
N GLU A 229 -8.43 -20.40 5.88
CA GLU A 229 -8.94 -21.24 4.79
C GLU A 229 -8.04 -22.44 4.49
N ASN A 230 -6.73 -22.32 4.77
CA ASN A 230 -5.71 -23.35 4.54
C ASN A 230 -5.31 -24.12 5.81
N GLY A 231 -6.09 -23.96 6.90
CA GLY A 231 -5.95 -24.73 8.14
C GLY A 231 -4.93 -24.14 9.12
N MET A 232 -4.58 -22.86 9.02
CA MET A 232 -3.75 -22.10 9.99
C MET A 232 -2.42 -22.79 10.34
N ARG A 233 -1.73 -23.35 9.36
CA ARG A 233 -0.49 -24.10 9.59
C ARG A 233 0.65 -23.14 9.95
N GLN A 234 1.09 -23.21 11.20
CA GLN A 234 2.25 -22.42 11.64
C GLN A 234 3.56 -23.04 11.15
N THR A 235 4.49 -22.18 10.76
CA THR A 235 5.83 -22.61 10.39
C THR A 235 6.76 -22.44 11.59
N PRO A 236 7.22 -23.54 12.24
CA PRO A 236 8.04 -23.46 13.43
C PRO A 236 9.44 -22.92 13.11
N VAL A 237 10.12 -22.44 14.15
CA VAL A 237 11.55 -22.10 14.07
C VAL A 237 12.36 -23.39 14.12
N LEU A 238 13.05 -23.70 13.03
CA LEU A 238 13.80 -24.95 12.87
C LEU A 238 15.29 -24.81 13.20
N ARG A 239 15.82 -23.55 13.17
CA ARG A 239 17.26 -23.28 13.34
C ARG A 239 17.48 -22.09 14.27
N LYS A 240 18.58 -22.09 14.99
CA LYS A 240 19.00 -20.98 15.87
C LYS A 240 19.76 -19.90 15.08
N GLU A 241 20.57 -20.30 14.12
CA GLU A 241 21.38 -19.40 13.29
C GLU A 241 20.52 -18.55 12.37
N THR A 242 21.02 -17.38 12.05
CA THR A 242 20.46 -16.48 11.03
C THR A 242 21.13 -16.71 9.68
N GLY A 243 20.45 -16.35 8.61
CA GLY A 243 21.00 -16.39 7.26
C GLY A 243 20.69 -15.09 6.51
N LEU A 244 21.28 -14.93 5.34
CA LEU A 244 20.98 -13.80 4.45
C LEU A 244 19.52 -13.84 3.99
N CYS A 245 18.97 -15.05 3.77
CA CYS A 245 17.54 -15.25 3.57
C CYS A 245 16.77 -15.01 4.88
N PRO A 246 15.85 -14.05 4.94
CA PRO A 246 15.10 -13.73 6.17
C PRO A 246 14.26 -14.91 6.69
N PHE A 247 13.87 -15.82 5.81
CA PHE A 247 13.09 -17.00 6.15
C PHE A 247 13.94 -18.22 6.55
N TYR A 248 15.27 -18.12 6.48
CA TYR A 248 16.21 -19.22 6.74
C TYR A 248 15.88 -20.02 7.99
N ARG A 249 15.59 -19.36 9.11
CA ARG A 249 15.32 -20.01 10.40
C ARG A 249 14.07 -20.90 10.38
N ARG A 250 13.11 -20.59 9.54
CA ARG A 250 11.81 -21.30 9.45
C ARG A 250 11.68 -22.15 8.20
N CYS A 251 12.58 -21.99 7.22
CA CYS A 251 12.48 -22.68 5.95
C CYS A 251 12.84 -24.17 6.10
N PRO A 252 11.93 -25.12 5.80
CA PRO A 252 12.23 -26.53 5.86
C PRO A 252 13.27 -26.97 4.83
N GLN A 253 13.36 -26.24 3.71
CA GLN A 253 14.25 -26.53 2.58
C GLN A 253 15.57 -25.72 2.63
N ALA A 254 15.87 -25.05 3.75
CA ALA A 254 17.05 -24.20 3.83
C ALA A 254 18.34 -25.02 3.76
N THR A 255 19.26 -24.55 2.90
CA THR A 255 20.60 -25.08 2.72
C THR A 255 21.65 -24.14 3.31
N VAL A 256 22.90 -24.56 3.39
CA VAL A 256 24.03 -23.71 3.82
C VAL A 256 24.15 -22.48 2.95
N GLN A 257 23.89 -22.60 1.64
CA GLN A 257 23.93 -21.45 0.71
C GLN A 257 22.96 -20.32 1.09
N CYS A 258 21.81 -20.63 1.70
CA CYS A 258 20.84 -19.62 2.14
C CYS A 258 21.36 -18.73 3.29
N ARG A 259 22.48 -19.08 3.92
CA ARG A 259 23.15 -18.22 4.91
C ARG A 259 23.91 -17.08 4.25
N GLU A 260 24.47 -17.31 3.07
CA GLU A 260 25.47 -16.46 2.43
C GLU A 260 24.94 -15.81 1.15
N ALA A 261 23.89 -16.36 0.55
CA ALA A 261 23.33 -15.89 -0.71
C ALA A 261 21.81 -15.81 -0.68
N LEU A 262 21.27 -14.89 -1.45
CA LEU A 262 19.84 -14.76 -1.75
C LEU A 262 19.69 -14.41 -3.24
N PRO A 263 19.96 -15.38 -4.15
CA PRO A 263 19.94 -15.14 -5.57
C PRO A 263 18.53 -14.83 -6.05
N LYS A 264 18.42 -13.86 -6.96
CA LYS A 264 17.21 -13.61 -7.73
C LYS A 264 17.11 -14.65 -8.83
N GLN A 265 15.93 -15.21 -8.98
CA GLN A 265 15.56 -16.12 -10.06
C GLN A 265 14.36 -15.54 -10.79
N GLU A 266 14.22 -15.89 -12.06
CA GLU A 266 13.15 -15.40 -12.93
C GLU A 266 12.63 -16.54 -13.80
N ALA A 267 11.31 -16.71 -13.86
CA ALA A 267 10.62 -17.56 -14.81
C ALA A 267 9.15 -17.13 -14.96
N ASP A 268 8.56 -17.30 -16.13
CA ASP A 268 7.13 -17.07 -16.40
C ASP A 268 6.63 -15.70 -15.94
N SER A 269 7.43 -14.64 -16.15
CA SER A 269 7.14 -13.26 -15.71
C SER A 269 7.05 -13.11 -14.18
N ARG A 270 7.62 -14.04 -13.43
CA ARG A 270 7.75 -14.01 -11.98
C ARG A 270 9.21 -13.90 -11.55
N GLU A 271 9.41 -13.28 -10.41
CA GLU A 271 10.71 -13.15 -9.77
C GLU A 271 10.63 -13.70 -8.35
N TRP A 272 11.64 -14.46 -7.93
CA TRP A 272 11.77 -14.89 -6.55
C TRP A 272 13.22 -14.92 -6.09
N TRP A 273 13.42 -14.71 -4.81
CA TRP A 273 14.77 -14.65 -4.21
C TRP A 273 14.98 -15.87 -3.32
N CYS A 274 15.55 -16.93 -3.90
CA CYS A 274 15.74 -18.21 -3.23
C CYS A 274 16.93 -18.96 -3.81
N CYS A 275 17.66 -19.71 -2.94
CA CYS A 275 18.71 -20.63 -3.39
C CYS A 275 18.16 -21.93 -4.00
N MET A 276 16.88 -22.23 -3.79
CA MET A 276 16.21 -23.40 -4.37
C MET A 276 15.71 -23.05 -5.78
N LYS A 277 15.91 -23.98 -6.70
CA LYS A 277 15.40 -23.89 -8.10
C LYS A 277 13.95 -24.30 -8.16
#